data_efd9a1ea0c7b16970204ecf656108d08
#
_entry.id   efd9a1ea0c7b16970204ecf656108d08
#
_cell.length_a   1.000
_cell.length_b   1.000
_cell.length_c   1.000
_cell.angle_alpha   90.00
_cell.angle_beta   90.00
_cell.angle_gamma   90.00
#
_symmetry.space_group_name_H-M   'P 1'
#
loop_
_entity.id
_entity.type
_entity.pdbx_description
1 polymer ?
#
loop_
_entity_poly.entity_id
_entity_poly.type
_entity_poly.pdbx_seq_one_letter_code
_entity_poly.pdbx_strand_id
1 'polypeptide(L)'
;PDTLVYIHGSAATPARPEGTVISSPKGWYDAGDYNKYVVNSAYSMGLMANVFRVLSMKRLITREESTRFWEELEYNHQWLLTMKDPSDGGVYHKLTTPSFEAFIAPTECRQKRYVVQKSVTASLDFAAVCAEMGSTWAAHYGGNLEAYINTRGVWEKAEDGADAYQWAKDN
;
A
#
# COMPACT_ATOMS: atom_id res chain seq x y z
N PRO A 1 13.25 -9.51 1.11
CA PRO A 1 12.23 -8.77 1.86
C PRO A 1 12.78 -7.41 2.25
N ASP A 2 12.02 -6.34 2.00
CA ASP A 2 12.44 -4.94 2.22
C ASP A 2 12.33 -4.58 3.72
N THR A 3 13.12 -5.23 4.57
CA THR A 3 13.16 -4.98 6.01
C THR A 3 14.16 -3.90 6.41
N LEU A 4 15.07 -3.54 5.49
CA LEU A 4 16.05 -2.47 5.64
C LEU A 4 15.93 -1.51 4.47
N VAL A 5 15.06 -0.51 4.62
CA VAL A 5 14.81 0.53 3.64
C VAL A 5 15.22 1.88 4.24
N TYR A 6 15.90 2.69 3.47
CA TYR A 6 16.46 3.94 3.93
C TYR A 6 15.62 5.13 3.43
N ILE A 7 15.45 6.14 4.24
CA ILE A 7 14.93 7.43 3.80
C ILE A 7 16.00 8.08 2.93
N HIS A 8 15.68 8.32 1.65
CA HIS A 8 16.55 9.08 0.74
C HIS A 8 16.50 10.56 1.06
N GLY A 9 17.56 11.31 0.73
CA GLY A 9 17.62 12.76 0.97
C GLY A 9 16.43 13.55 0.42
N SER A 10 15.86 13.13 -0.72
CA SER A 10 14.65 13.74 -1.28
C SER A 10 13.37 13.53 -0.45
N ALA A 11 13.39 12.59 0.49
CA ALA A 11 12.26 12.26 1.36
C ALA A 11 12.53 12.67 2.82
N ALA A 12 13.72 13.22 3.11
CA ALA A 12 14.14 13.56 4.45
C ALA A 12 13.33 14.71 5.04
N THR A 13 12.99 14.57 6.31
CA THR A 13 12.35 15.60 7.12
C THR A 13 13.09 15.74 8.47
N PRO A 14 12.86 16.79 9.26
CA PRO A 14 13.43 16.87 10.61
C PRO A 14 13.05 15.68 11.50
N ALA A 15 11.83 15.13 11.35
CA ALA A 15 11.36 13.97 12.11
C ALA A 15 11.92 12.65 11.56
N ARG A 16 12.28 12.59 10.26
CA ARG A 16 12.84 11.43 9.57
C ARG A 16 14.02 11.86 8.69
N PRO A 17 15.21 12.08 9.26
CA PRO A 17 16.39 12.48 8.52
C PRO A 17 16.81 11.44 7.47
N GLU A 18 17.58 11.90 6.48
CA GLU A 18 18.24 11.01 5.51
C GLU A 18 18.99 9.87 6.20
N GLY A 19 18.86 8.66 5.65
CA GLY A 19 19.47 7.46 6.20
C GLY A 19 18.69 6.81 7.34
N THR A 20 17.61 7.42 7.83
CA THR A 20 16.69 6.72 8.75
C THR A 20 16.22 5.42 8.14
N VAL A 21 16.24 4.35 8.93
CA VAL A 21 15.85 3.00 8.47
C VAL A 21 14.39 2.74 8.84
N ILE A 22 13.64 2.26 7.87
CA ILE A 22 12.28 1.76 8.04
C ILE A 22 12.18 0.33 7.55
N SER A 23 11.13 -0.39 7.95
CA SER A 23 10.77 -1.70 7.42
C SER A 23 9.55 -1.56 6.52
N SER A 24 9.67 -2.01 5.27
CA SER A 24 8.60 -1.90 4.26
C SER A 24 8.46 -3.21 3.46
N PRO A 25 8.17 -4.33 4.17
CA PRO A 25 8.01 -5.64 3.55
C PRO A 25 6.73 -5.76 2.74
N LYS A 26 6.57 -6.90 2.05
CA LYS A 26 5.42 -7.20 1.20
C LYS A 26 5.32 -6.28 -0.02
N GLY A 27 4.13 -6.15 -0.60
CA GLY A 27 3.90 -5.33 -1.79
C GLY A 27 4.35 -5.96 -3.10
N TRP A 28 3.72 -5.54 -4.18
CA TRP A 28 4.03 -6.02 -5.52
C TRP A 28 5.18 -5.23 -6.15
N TYR A 29 6.06 -5.94 -6.84
CA TYR A 29 6.98 -5.31 -7.77
C TYR A 29 6.21 -4.83 -9.00
N ASP A 30 6.65 -3.70 -9.58
CA ASP A 30 5.96 -3.11 -10.73
C ASP A 30 6.17 -3.94 -12.00
N ALA A 31 7.44 -4.24 -12.29
CA ALA A 31 7.84 -5.00 -13.46
C ALA A 31 9.13 -5.80 -13.16
N GLY A 32 10.10 -5.79 -14.06
CA GLY A 32 11.40 -6.44 -13.86
C GLY A 32 12.44 -5.61 -13.11
N ASP A 33 12.07 -4.45 -12.60
CA ASP A 33 12.97 -3.49 -11.97
C ASP A 33 13.01 -3.56 -10.43
N TYR A 34 12.25 -4.43 -9.82
CA TYR A 34 12.09 -4.59 -8.37
C TYR A 34 11.74 -3.32 -7.58
N ASN A 35 11.27 -2.29 -8.26
CA ASN A 35 10.69 -1.13 -7.61
C ASN A 35 9.22 -1.39 -7.26
N LYS A 36 8.74 -0.67 -6.25
CA LYS A 36 7.33 -0.69 -5.85
C LYS A 36 6.82 0.74 -5.90
N TYR A 37 5.87 0.99 -6.79
CA TYR A 37 5.31 2.31 -7.02
C TYR A 37 3.92 2.40 -6.37
N VAL A 38 3.71 3.41 -5.53
CA VAL A 38 2.43 3.58 -4.83
C VAL A 38 1.29 3.79 -5.82
N VAL A 39 1.47 4.66 -6.80
CA VAL A 39 0.45 4.98 -7.80
C VAL A 39 0.04 3.74 -8.61
N ASN A 40 1.00 3.01 -9.18
CA ASN A 40 0.75 1.82 -9.99
C ASN A 40 0.06 0.72 -9.17
N SER A 41 0.56 0.53 -7.96
CA SER A 41 0.04 -0.45 -7.01
C SER A 41 -1.39 -0.12 -6.58
N ALA A 42 -1.65 1.13 -6.24
CA ALA A 42 -2.97 1.60 -5.83
C ALA A 42 -4.01 1.48 -6.96
N TYR A 43 -3.63 1.84 -8.19
CA TYR A 43 -4.48 1.66 -9.36
C TYR A 43 -4.87 0.19 -9.57
N SER A 44 -3.89 -0.70 -9.51
CA SER A 44 -4.12 -2.15 -9.64
C SER A 44 -5.03 -2.68 -8.53
N MET A 45 -4.81 -2.24 -7.30
CA MET A 45 -5.68 -2.60 -6.16
C MET A 45 -7.11 -2.12 -6.34
N GLY A 46 -7.31 -0.89 -6.81
CA GLY A 46 -8.63 -0.35 -7.08
C GLY A 46 -9.40 -1.17 -8.13
N LEU A 47 -8.72 -1.58 -9.21
CA LEU A 47 -9.30 -2.48 -10.21
C LEU A 47 -9.66 -3.85 -9.61
N MET A 48 -8.75 -4.46 -8.88
CA MET A 48 -8.98 -5.75 -8.23
C MET A 48 -10.12 -5.69 -7.23
N ALA A 49 -10.18 -4.68 -6.38
CA ALA A 49 -11.24 -4.49 -5.41
C ALA A 49 -12.62 -4.32 -6.08
N ASN A 50 -12.68 -3.58 -7.20
CA ASN A 50 -13.91 -3.46 -7.98
C ASN A 50 -14.36 -4.80 -8.58
N VAL A 51 -13.44 -5.56 -9.16
CA VAL A 51 -13.73 -6.91 -9.70
C VAL A 51 -14.23 -7.81 -8.57
N PHE A 52 -13.52 -7.86 -7.46
CA PHE A 52 -13.89 -8.64 -6.30
C PHE A 52 -15.30 -8.32 -5.80
N ARG A 53 -15.62 -7.04 -5.67
CA ARG A 53 -16.94 -6.58 -5.24
C ARG A 53 -18.05 -7.04 -6.20
N VAL A 54 -17.84 -6.90 -7.52
CA VAL A 54 -18.83 -7.33 -8.54
C VAL A 54 -19.03 -8.85 -8.49
N LEU A 55 -17.95 -9.61 -8.41
CA LEU A 55 -18.01 -11.08 -8.36
C LEU A 55 -18.73 -11.57 -7.09
N SER A 56 -18.41 -10.96 -5.95
CA SER A 56 -19.05 -11.27 -4.66
C SER A 56 -20.53 -10.92 -4.66
N MET A 57 -20.91 -9.74 -5.12
CA MET A 57 -22.32 -9.31 -5.20
C MET A 57 -23.14 -10.21 -6.14
N LYS A 58 -22.56 -10.65 -7.23
CA LYS A 58 -23.22 -11.56 -8.18
C LYS A 58 -23.12 -13.03 -7.80
N ARG A 59 -22.47 -13.37 -6.70
CA ARG A 59 -22.22 -14.74 -6.23
C ARG A 59 -21.52 -15.61 -7.30
N LEU A 60 -20.56 -15.03 -8.02
CA LEU A 60 -19.81 -15.68 -9.09
C LEU A 60 -18.47 -16.26 -8.61
N ILE A 61 -18.13 -16.08 -7.34
CA ILE A 61 -16.94 -16.66 -6.71
C ILE A 61 -17.34 -17.45 -5.47
N THR A 62 -16.59 -18.51 -5.22
CA THR A 62 -16.71 -19.34 -4.02
C THR A 62 -16.12 -18.59 -2.81
N ARG A 63 -16.39 -19.12 -1.61
CA ARG A 63 -15.78 -18.58 -0.38
C ARG A 63 -14.25 -18.71 -0.39
N GLU A 64 -13.71 -19.80 -0.92
CA GLU A 64 -12.26 -20.02 -1.01
C GLU A 64 -11.61 -19.02 -1.96
N GLU A 65 -12.16 -18.79 -3.14
CA GLU A 65 -11.68 -17.78 -4.09
C GLU A 65 -11.77 -16.38 -3.50
N SER A 66 -12.87 -16.08 -2.80
CA SER A 66 -13.05 -14.81 -2.08
C SER A 66 -11.94 -14.59 -1.05
N THR A 67 -11.58 -15.62 -0.28
CA THR A 67 -10.51 -15.54 0.72
C THR A 67 -9.16 -15.28 0.06
N ARG A 68 -8.81 -16.01 -1.02
CA ARG A 68 -7.55 -15.82 -1.74
C ARG A 68 -7.45 -14.42 -2.36
N PHE A 69 -8.56 -13.93 -2.90
CA PHE A 69 -8.61 -12.59 -3.49
C PHE A 69 -8.35 -11.50 -2.43
N TRP A 70 -8.97 -11.67 -1.26
CA TRP A 70 -8.77 -10.79 -0.14
C TRP A 70 -7.34 -10.83 0.40
N GLU A 71 -6.76 -12.01 0.58
CA GLU A 71 -5.39 -12.19 1.05
C GLU A 71 -4.37 -11.50 0.15
N GLU A 72 -4.59 -11.53 -1.17
CA GLU A 72 -3.71 -10.86 -2.14
C GLU A 72 -3.82 -9.34 -2.05
N LEU A 73 -5.03 -8.80 -1.96
CA LEU A 73 -5.25 -7.37 -1.73
C LEU A 73 -4.62 -6.91 -0.40
N GLU A 74 -4.83 -7.67 0.66
CA GLU A 74 -4.28 -7.37 1.98
C GLU A 74 -2.75 -7.43 1.99
N TYR A 75 -2.15 -8.38 1.26
CA TYR A 75 -0.70 -8.48 1.12
C TYR A 75 -0.08 -7.18 0.59
N ASN A 76 -0.68 -6.62 -0.44
CA ASN A 76 -0.17 -5.37 -1.02
C ASN A 76 -0.55 -4.13 -0.20
N HIS A 77 -1.75 -4.12 0.39
CA HIS A 77 -2.20 -3.03 1.24
C HIS A 77 -1.29 -2.85 2.48
N GLN A 78 -0.85 -3.94 3.09
CA GLN A 78 0.08 -3.87 4.22
C GLN A 78 1.42 -3.22 3.85
N TRP A 79 1.89 -3.38 2.61
CA TRP A 79 3.04 -2.62 2.12
C TRP A 79 2.69 -1.13 1.97
N LEU A 80 1.57 -0.80 1.35
CA LEU A 80 1.14 0.60 1.17
C LEU A 80 1.11 1.35 2.51
N LEU A 81 0.61 0.73 3.57
CA LEU A 81 0.58 1.33 4.92
C LEU A 81 1.98 1.71 5.42
N THR A 82 3.03 0.99 5.03
CA THR A 82 4.41 1.33 5.38
C THR A 82 4.96 2.53 4.63
N MET A 83 4.30 2.92 3.53
CA MET A 83 4.71 4.04 2.69
C MET A 83 4.17 5.40 3.19
N LYS A 84 3.28 5.41 4.16
CA LYS A 84 2.83 6.63 4.85
C LYS A 84 3.87 7.05 5.90
N ASP A 85 4.25 8.32 5.90
CA ASP A 85 5.05 8.90 6.96
C ASP A 85 4.13 9.27 8.14
N PRO A 86 4.27 8.63 9.31
CA PRO A 86 3.42 8.90 10.46
C PRO A 86 3.66 10.28 11.07
N SER A 87 4.73 11.00 10.70
CA SER A 87 5.04 12.31 11.25
C SER A 87 4.22 13.44 10.65
N ASP A 88 3.74 13.26 9.40
CA ASP A 88 2.97 14.30 8.70
C ASP A 88 1.83 13.76 7.81
N GLY A 89 1.70 12.43 7.70
CA GLY A 89 0.66 11.78 6.91
C GLY A 89 0.95 11.64 5.40
N GLY A 90 1.99 12.29 4.88
CA GLY A 90 2.35 12.22 3.47
C GLY A 90 2.87 10.85 3.06
N VAL A 91 2.66 10.46 1.80
CA VAL A 91 3.01 9.14 1.29
C VAL A 91 4.21 9.21 0.35
N TYR A 92 5.22 8.39 0.62
CA TYR A 92 6.39 8.24 -0.25
C TYR A 92 5.98 7.72 -1.61
N HIS A 93 6.54 8.31 -2.68
CA HIS A 93 6.14 8.02 -4.04
C HIS A 93 6.43 6.57 -4.45
N LYS A 94 7.61 6.07 -4.09
CA LYS A 94 8.04 4.69 -4.38
C LYS A 94 9.10 4.19 -3.43
N LEU A 95 9.24 2.88 -3.40
CA LEU A 95 10.38 2.15 -2.86
C LEU A 95 11.25 1.68 -4.02
N THR A 96 12.54 2.02 -4.03
CA THR A 96 13.40 1.86 -5.20
C THR A 96 14.83 1.47 -4.82
N THR A 97 15.61 1.06 -5.82
CA THR A 97 17.06 0.98 -5.81
C THR A 97 17.67 2.24 -6.43
N PRO A 98 18.96 2.55 -6.21
CA PRO A 98 19.63 3.70 -6.84
C PRO A 98 19.65 3.64 -8.37
N SER A 99 19.68 2.45 -8.94
CA SER A 99 19.60 2.18 -10.37
C SER A 99 18.75 0.93 -10.62
N PHE A 100 18.21 0.80 -11.83
CA PHE A 100 17.51 -0.41 -12.21
C PHE A 100 18.47 -1.61 -12.20
N GLU A 101 17.99 -2.73 -11.66
CA GLU A 101 18.71 -3.98 -11.69
C GLU A 101 18.80 -4.54 -13.12
N ALA A 102 19.85 -5.34 -13.35
CA ALA A 102 19.88 -6.21 -14.49
C ALA A 102 18.81 -7.30 -14.38
N PHE A 103 18.64 -8.10 -15.42
CA PHE A 103 17.72 -9.25 -15.39
C PHE A 103 18.28 -10.35 -14.48
N ILE A 104 18.00 -10.23 -13.18
CA ILE A 104 18.45 -11.13 -12.11
C ILE A 104 17.25 -11.58 -11.27
N ALA A 105 17.42 -12.62 -10.46
CA ALA A 105 16.38 -13.01 -9.51
C ALA A 105 16.26 -11.99 -8.35
N PRO A 106 15.08 -11.78 -7.75
CA PRO A 106 14.91 -10.84 -6.63
C PRO A 106 15.82 -11.13 -5.44
N THR A 107 16.15 -12.40 -5.22
CA THR A 107 17.07 -12.85 -4.18
C THR A 107 18.54 -12.47 -4.43
N GLU A 108 18.87 -12.08 -5.65
CA GLU A 108 20.21 -11.65 -6.06
C GLU A 108 20.39 -10.14 -6.02
N CYS A 109 19.29 -9.39 -5.92
CA CYS A 109 19.32 -7.95 -5.75
C CYS A 109 19.99 -7.57 -4.44
N ARG A 110 21.18 -6.92 -4.52
CA ARG A 110 22.02 -6.53 -3.38
C ARG A 110 22.07 -5.02 -3.15
N GLN A 111 21.44 -4.25 -4.02
CA GLN A 111 21.41 -2.81 -3.89
C GLN A 111 20.62 -2.40 -2.64
N LYS A 112 21.02 -1.29 -2.03
CA LYS A 112 20.23 -0.68 -0.96
C LYS A 112 18.88 -0.25 -1.48
N ARG A 113 17.89 -0.35 -0.62
CA ARG A 113 16.51 0.05 -0.90
C ARG A 113 16.22 1.40 -0.26
N TYR A 114 15.51 2.26 -0.98
CA TYR A 114 15.18 3.61 -0.54
C TYR A 114 13.71 3.92 -0.78
N VAL A 115 13.10 4.68 0.14
CA VAL A 115 11.91 5.47 -0.17
C VAL A 115 12.37 6.87 -0.58
N VAL A 116 11.70 7.42 -1.60
CA VAL A 116 12.00 8.75 -2.15
C VAL A 116 10.87 9.72 -1.85
N GLN A 117 10.99 10.96 -2.31
CA GLN A 117 10.09 12.06 -1.99
C GLN A 117 8.61 11.65 -1.91
N LYS A 118 7.88 12.28 -1.03
CA LYS A 118 6.43 12.20 -0.99
C LYS A 118 5.82 12.90 -2.21
N SER A 119 4.63 12.48 -2.61
CA SER A 119 3.92 13.14 -3.71
C SER A 119 2.43 13.21 -3.44
N VAL A 120 1.81 14.25 -3.96
CA VAL A 120 0.37 14.46 -3.90
C VAL A 120 -0.38 13.27 -4.54
N THR A 121 0.09 12.80 -5.71
CA THR A 121 -0.52 11.65 -6.39
C THR A 121 -0.47 10.38 -5.55
N ALA A 122 0.68 10.04 -4.98
CA ALA A 122 0.79 8.86 -4.12
C ALA A 122 -0.09 8.97 -2.87
N SER A 123 -0.21 10.16 -2.28
CA SER A 123 -1.05 10.39 -1.10
C SER A 123 -2.54 10.29 -1.42
N LEU A 124 -2.99 10.81 -2.57
CA LEU A 124 -4.37 10.69 -3.01
C LEU A 124 -4.74 9.24 -3.37
N ASP A 125 -3.87 8.55 -4.09
CA ASP A 125 -4.09 7.15 -4.48
C ASP A 125 -4.08 6.23 -3.26
N PHE A 126 -3.18 6.47 -2.29
CA PHE A 126 -3.19 5.78 -1.00
C PHE A 126 -4.51 6.00 -0.25
N ALA A 127 -4.98 7.25 -0.16
CA ALA A 127 -6.25 7.57 0.50
C ALA A 127 -7.44 6.86 -0.16
N ALA A 128 -7.47 6.84 -1.49
CA ALA A 128 -8.50 6.14 -2.26
C ALA A 128 -8.49 4.63 -1.99
N VAL A 129 -7.30 4.01 -1.97
CA VAL A 129 -7.17 2.57 -1.66
C VAL A 129 -7.59 2.27 -0.23
N CYS A 130 -7.22 3.08 0.76
CA CYS A 130 -7.65 2.87 2.14
C CYS A 130 -9.18 2.88 2.27
N ALA A 131 -9.85 3.81 1.58
CA ALA A 131 -11.31 3.87 1.54
C ALA A 131 -11.92 2.64 0.84
N GLU A 132 -11.36 2.24 -0.31
CA GLU A 132 -11.83 1.07 -1.07
C GLU A 132 -11.59 -0.24 -0.30
N MET A 133 -10.45 -0.39 0.38
CA MET A 133 -10.17 -1.57 1.20
C MET A 133 -11.15 -1.70 2.37
N GLY A 134 -11.55 -0.60 2.98
CA GLY A 134 -12.59 -0.61 4.01
C GLY A 134 -13.94 -1.10 3.47
N SER A 135 -14.36 -0.61 2.30
CA SER A 135 -15.58 -1.03 1.61
C SER A 135 -15.53 -2.50 1.16
N THR A 136 -14.41 -2.92 0.59
CA THR A 136 -14.20 -4.29 0.10
C THR A 136 -14.15 -5.29 1.25
N TRP A 137 -13.56 -4.91 2.38
CA TRP A 137 -13.55 -5.72 3.60
C TRP A 137 -14.96 -6.00 4.11
N ALA A 138 -15.81 -4.98 4.16
CA ALA A 138 -17.21 -5.13 4.55
C ALA A 138 -17.96 -6.10 3.63
N ALA A 139 -17.68 -6.07 2.33
CA ALA A 139 -18.26 -6.99 1.35
C ALA A 139 -17.76 -8.43 1.53
N HIS A 140 -16.47 -8.63 1.85
CA HIS A 140 -15.87 -9.95 2.08
C HIS A 140 -16.48 -10.67 3.29
N TYR A 141 -16.64 -9.97 4.39
CA TYR A 141 -17.18 -10.55 5.63
C TYR A 141 -18.72 -10.62 5.67
N GLY A 142 -19.39 -10.29 4.56
CA GLY A 142 -20.79 -10.65 4.32
C GLY A 142 -21.81 -10.04 5.27
N GLY A 143 -21.57 -8.83 5.74
CA GLY A 143 -22.52 -8.12 6.59
C GLY A 143 -22.62 -8.70 8.01
N ASN A 144 -21.68 -9.51 8.46
CA ASN A 144 -21.57 -9.86 9.86
C ASN A 144 -21.15 -8.61 10.64
N LEU A 145 -22.17 -7.91 11.16
CA LEU A 145 -22.01 -6.66 11.91
C LEU A 145 -21.10 -6.83 13.13
N GLU A 146 -21.06 -8.00 13.72
CA GLU A 146 -20.23 -8.30 14.88
C GLU A 146 -18.75 -8.46 14.49
N ALA A 147 -18.46 -9.12 13.37
CA ALA A 147 -17.12 -9.14 12.78
C ALA A 147 -16.69 -7.75 12.32
N TYR A 148 -17.62 -6.94 11.80
CA TYR A 148 -17.40 -5.56 11.38
C TYR A 148 -17.07 -4.63 12.57
N ILE A 149 -17.76 -4.75 13.68
CA ILE A 149 -17.56 -3.92 14.89
C ILE A 149 -16.31 -4.35 15.66
N ASN A 150 -15.99 -5.64 15.68
CA ASN A 150 -14.86 -6.19 16.45
C ASN A 150 -13.52 -6.13 15.72
N THR A 151 -13.48 -5.77 14.45
CA THR A 151 -12.23 -5.56 13.72
C THR A 151 -11.92 -4.07 13.61
N ARG A 152 -11.01 -3.60 14.43
CA ARG A 152 -10.39 -2.26 14.35
C ARG A 152 -9.93 -1.88 12.93
N GLY A 153 -9.71 -2.88 12.07
CA GLY A 153 -9.07 -2.74 10.77
C GLY A 153 -9.76 -1.81 9.77
N VAL A 154 -11.08 -1.63 9.80
CA VAL A 154 -11.79 -0.77 8.85
C VAL A 154 -11.63 0.71 9.19
N TRP A 155 -11.75 1.05 10.47
CA TRP A 155 -11.62 2.43 10.93
C TRP A 155 -10.17 2.91 10.88
N GLU A 156 -9.21 2.09 11.30
CA GLU A 156 -7.79 2.40 11.22
C GLU A 156 -7.36 2.64 9.77
N LYS A 157 -7.82 1.83 8.82
CA LYS A 157 -7.54 2.02 7.38
C LYS A 157 -8.15 3.32 6.84
N ALA A 158 -9.33 3.70 7.30
CA ALA A 158 -9.98 4.96 6.90
C ALA A 158 -9.24 6.19 7.48
N GLU A 159 -8.78 6.11 8.73
CA GLU A 159 -7.98 7.18 9.36
C GLU A 159 -6.65 7.39 8.66
N ASP A 160 -5.92 6.32 8.31
CA ASP A 160 -4.69 6.40 7.53
C ASP A 160 -4.90 7.10 6.18
N GLY A 161 -6.01 6.81 5.51
CA GLY A 161 -6.40 7.47 4.27
C GLY A 161 -6.75 8.95 4.46
N ALA A 162 -7.41 9.31 5.55
CA ALA A 162 -7.78 10.69 5.86
C ALA A 162 -6.55 11.58 6.07
N ASP A 163 -5.55 11.11 6.79
CA ASP A 163 -4.29 11.82 6.99
C ASP A 163 -3.58 12.09 5.67
N ALA A 164 -3.47 11.06 4.82
CA ALA A 164 -2.81 11.18 3.51
C ALA A 164 -3.57 12.12 2.58
N TYR A 165 -4.90 12.10 2.61
CA TYR A 165 -5.74 13.03 1.86
C TYR A 165 -5.54 14.48 2.32
N GLN A 166 -5.49 14.71 3.65
CA GLN A 166 -5.26 16.05 4.19
C GLN A 166 -3.88 16.56 3.80
N TRP A 167 -2.85 15.72 3.93
CA TRP A 167 -1.50 16.07 3.48
C TRP A 167 -1.47 16.49 2.00
N ALA A 168 -2.15 15.74 1.14
CA ALA A 168 -2.22 16.03 -0.30
C ALA A 168 -2.94 17.35 -0.62
N LYS A 169 -3.89 17.78 0.22
CA LYS A 169 -4.57 19.08 0.06
C LYS A 169 -3.69 20.26 0.45
N ASP A 170 -2.76 20.04 1.38
CA ASP A 170 -1.93 21.09 1.97
C ASP A 170 -0.61 21.28 1.21
N ASN A 171 -0.25 20.40 0.27
CA ASN A 171 0.97 20.40 -0.52
C ASN A 171 0.71 20.38 -2.03
#